data_8cfd47bca8b38f66d8a94975a384d3be
#
_entry.id   8cfd47bca8b38f66d8a94975a384d3be
#
_cell.length_a   1.000
_cell.length_b   1.000
_cell.length_c   1.000
_cell.angle_alpha   90.00
_cell.angle_beta   90.00
_cell.angle_gamma   90.00
#
_symmetry.space_group_name_H-M   'P 1'
#
loop_
_entity.id
_entity.type
_entity.pdbx_description
1 polymer ?
#
loop_
_entity_poly.entity_id
_entity_poly.type
_entity_poly.pdbx_seq_one_letter_code
_entity_poly.pdbx_strand_id
1 'polypeptide(L)'
;HGLIPLICVGETLTEREAGRADAVLTAQVEGALQFLEGEARGAKILFAYEPVWAIGDKGIPASSDYADRQQALIKKVAGGLLPSVPPVLYGGSVNPGNAAELIGQPNVDGLFIGRSAWQADGYIDILQRASAAI
;
A
#
# COMPACT_ATOMS: atom_id res chain seq x y z
N HIS A 1 23.81 -0.05 -0.28
CA HIS A 1 23.87 0.17 1.17
C HIS A 1 23.07 -0.88 1.97
N GLY A 2 22.55 -1.93 1.33
CA GLY A 2 21.82 -3.01 2.02
C GLY A 2 20.44 -2.60 2.56
N LEU A 3 19.88 -1.46 2.15
CA LEU A 3 18.54 -1.02 2.52
C LEU A 3 17.49 -1.62 1.59
N ILE A 4 16.31 -1.90 2.13
CA ILE A 4 15.13 -2.26 1.37
C ILE A 4 14.24 -1.03 1.31
N PRO A 5 14.04 -0.40 0.13
CA PRO A 5 13.17 0.76 0.01
C PRO A 5 11.70 0.36 0.14
N LEU A 6 10.93 1.19 0.85
CA LEU A 6 9.48 1.18 0.86
C LEU A 6 8.99 2.44 0.15
N ILE A 7 8.37 2.29 -1.01
CA ILE A 7 7.94 3.39 -1.87
C ILE A 7 6.46 3.63 -1.63
N CYS A 8 6.12 4.83 -1.15
CA CYS A 8 4.73 5.23 -0.91
C CYS A 8 4.13 5.85 -2.17
N VAL A 9 2.96 5.37 -2.58
CA VAL A 9 2.17 5.89 -3.71
C VAL A 9 0.70 6.03 -3.29
N GLY A 10 0.02 7.03 -3.83
CA GLY A 10 -1.38 7.26 -3.50
C GLY A 10 -1.93 8.51 -4.18
N GLU A 11 -3.18 8.46 -4.56
CA GLU A 11 -3.92 9.55 -5.16
C GLU A 11 -4.56 10.46 -4.11
N THR A 12 -4.82 11.70 -4.48
CA THR A 12 -5.62 12.65 -3.72
C THR A 12 -7.13 12.40 -3.90
N LEU A 13 -7.96 12.96 -3.01
CA LEU A 13 -9.42 12.87 -3.13
C LEU A 13 -9.91 13.46 -4.46
N THR A 14 -9.39 14.61 -4.87
CA THR A 14 -9.76 15.27 -6.13
C THR A 14 -9.43 14.40 -7.35
N GLU A 15 -8.29 13.70 -7.33
CA GLU A 15 -7.91 12.79 -8.41
C GLU A 15 -8.82 11.56 -8.45
N ARG A 16 -9.17 11.01 -7.28
CA ARG A 16 -10.12 9.91 -7.16
C ARG A 16 -11.51 10.29 -7.69
N GLU A 17 -12.05 11.42 -7.25
CA GLU A 17 -13.38 11.93 -7.67
C GLU A 17 -13.44 12.24 -9.17
N ALA A 18 -12.31 12.66 -9.74
CA ALA A 18 -12.17 12.88 -11.17
C ALA A 18 -11.95 11.57 -11.99
N GLY A 19 -11.99 10.39 -11.36
CA GLY A 19 -11.76 9.10 -12.01
C GLY A 19 -10.33 8.88 -12.50
N ARG A 20 -9.35 9.59 -11.93
CA ARG A 20 -7.94 9.58 -12.36
C ARG A 20 -7.01 8.74 -11.47
N ALA A 21 -7.55 8.07 -10.44
CA ALA A 21 -6.75 7.31 -9.48
C ALA A 21 -5.79 6.33 -10.17
N ASP A 22 -6.28 5.54 -11.11
CA ASP A 22 -5.48 4.53 -11.82
C ASP A 22 -4.33 5.17 -12.63
N ALA A 23 -4.59 6.29 -13.30
CA ALA A 23 -3.57 7.01 -14.07
C ALA A 23 -2.49 7.62 -13.16
N VAL A 24 -2.90 8.16 -12.02
CA VAL A 24 -1.98 8.74 -11.01
C VAL A 24 -1.09 7.66 -10.42
N LEU A 25 -1.66 6.55 -9.97
CA LEU A 25 -0.88 5.44 -9.40
C LEU A 25 0.08 4.84 -10.42
N THR A 26 -0.36 4.64 -11.67
CA THR A 26 0.51 4.18 -12.75
C THR A 26 1.69 5.11 -12.93
N ALA A 27 1.45 6.41 -13.06
CA ALA A 27 2.52 7.39 -13.25
C ALA A 27 3.48 7.47 -12.06
N GLN A 28 2.98 7.34 -10.81
CA GLN A 28 3.82 7.33 -9.62
C GLN A 28 4.72 6.09 -9.56
N VAL A 29 4.19 4.90 -9.86
CA VAL A 29 4.96 3.65 -9.88
C VAL A 29 6.01 3.68 -10.99
N GLU A 30 5.63 4.06 -12.21
CA GLU A 30 6.56 4.20 -13.35
C GLU A 30 7.66 5.22 -13.03
N GLY A 31 7.28 6.39 -12.51
CA GLY A 31 8.23 7.44 -12.13
C GLY A 31 9.22 7.00 -11.06
N ALA A 32 8.78 6.20 -10.08
CA ALA A 32 9.66 5.66 -9.05
C ALA A 32 10.67 4.63 -9.57
N LEU A 33 10.32 3.88 -10.61
CA LEU A 33 11.11 2.77 -11.12
C LEU A 33 11.89 3.08 -12.41
N GLN A 34 11.61 4.19 -13.09
CA GLN A 34 12.14 4.53 -14.42
C GLN A 34 13.67 4.59 -14.52
N PHE A 35 14.36 4.88 -13.41
CA PHE A 35 15.83 5.01 -13.38
C PHE A 35 16.53 3.81 -12.76
N LEU A 36 15.81 2.73 -12.44
CA LEU A 36 16.42 1.52 -11.93
C LEU A 36 17.08 0.72 -13.07
N GLU A 37 18.38 0.55 -13.00
CA GLU A 37 19.18 -0.17 -13.98
C GLU A 37 20.06 -1.24 -13.32
N GLY A 38 20.51 -2.22 -14.11
CA GLY A 38 21.46 -3.23 -13.70
C GLY A 38 20.99 -3.98 -12.44
N GLU A 39 21.90 -4.12 -11.47
CA GLU A 39 21.63 -4.85 -10.20
C GLU A 39 20.55 -4.20 -9.35
N ALA A 40 20.38 -2.87 -9.43
CA ALA A 40 19.33 -2.15 -8.70
C ALA A 40 17.92 -2.61 -9.09
N ARG A 41 17.73 -3.07 -10.33
CA ARG A 41 16.46 -3.59 -10.81
C ARG A 41 16.06 -4.92 -10.16
N GLY A 42 17.03 -5.70 -9.70
CA GLY A 42 16.84 -6.95 -8.95
C GLY A 42 16.78 -6.76 -7.43
N ALA A 43 16.90 -5.52 -6.93
CA ALA A 43 16.84 -5.25 -5.51
C ALA A 43 15.43 -5.51 -4.96
N LYS A 44 15.36 -5.93 -3.69
CA LYS A 44 14.10 -6.08 -2.98
C LYS A 44 13.48 -4.69 -2.75
N ILE A 45 12.27 -4.49 -3.27
CA ILE A 45 11.49 -3.24 -3.14
C ILE A 45 10.13 -3.59 -2.55
N LEU A 46 9.61 -2.71 -1.71
CA LEU A 46 8.26 -2.76 -1.18
C LEU A 46 7.51 -1.51 -1.63
N PHE A 47 6.21 -1.63 -1.86
CA PHE A 47 5.31 -0.50 -2.03
C PHE A 47 4.36 -0.36 -0.85
N ALA A 48 3.98 0.88 -0.52
CA ALA A 48 2.86 1.17 0.34
C ALA A 48 1.82 1.98 -0.45
N TYR A 49 0.61 1.46 -0.54
CA TYR A 49 -0.50 2.22 -1.08
C TYR A 49 -1.08 3.10 0.02
N GLU A 50 -0.87 4.39 -0.12
CA GLU A 50 -1.27 5.43 0.84
C GLU A 50 -2.21 6.43 0.16
N PRO A 51 -3.50 6.10 -0.04
CA PRO A 51 -4.43 7.08 -0.56
C PRO A 51 -4.47 8.31 0.35
N VAL A 52 -4.08 9.48 -0.19
CA VAL A 52 -3.87 10.71 0.60
C VAL A 52 -5.13 11.11 1.37
N TRP A 53 -6.29 10.86 0.79
CA TRP A 53 -7.60 11.14 1.39
C TRP A 53 -7.98 10.20 2.55
N ALA A 54 -7.28 9.07 2.69
CA ALA A 54 -7.50 8.09 3.76
C ALA A 54 -6.49 8.20 4.90
N ILE A 55 -5.65 9.24 4.93
CA ILE A 55 -4.60 9.45 5.93
C ILE A 55 -4.93 10.67 6.80
N GLY A 56 -4.38 10.68 8.02
CA GLY A 56 -4.49 11.80 8.95
C GLY A 56 -5.80 11.78 9.76
N ASP A 57 -6.01 12.85 10.56
CA ASP A 57 -7.12 12.93 11.52
C ASP A 57 -8.51 12.98 10.87
N LYS A 58 -8.56 13.45 9.63
CA LYS A 58 -9.78 13.54 8.83
C LYS A 58 -9.83 12.53 7.70
N GLY A 59 -8.92 11.55 7.72
CA GLY A 59 -8.86 10.51 6.70
C GLY A 59 -10.12 9.66 6.68
N ILE A 60 -10.65 9.45 5.49
CA ILE A 60 -11.82 8.57 5.26
C ILE A 60 -11.27 7.17 4.97
N PRO A 61 -11.58 6.15 5.79
CA PRO A 61 -11.11 4.80 5.51
C PRO A 61 -11.56 4.33 4.11
N ALA A 62 -10.62 3.84 3.31
CA ALA A 62 -10.98 3.18 2.06
C ALA A 62 -11.67 1.84 2.37
N SER A 63 -12.58 1.41 1.51
CA SER A 63 -13.09 0.04 1.58
C SER A 63 -11.98 -0.96 1.22
N SER A 64 -12.06 -2.16 1.78
CA SER A 64 -11.12 -3.24 1.49
C SER A 64 -11.06 -3.58 0.01
N ASP A 65 -12.20 -3.64 -0.68
CA ASP A 65 -12.30 -3.88 -2.13
C ASP A 65 -11.63 -2.78 -2.95
N TYR A 66 -11.73 -1.52 -2.51
CA TYR A 66 -11.05 -0.42 -3.20
C TYR A 66 -9.54 -0.52 -3.01
N ALA A 67 -9.09 -0.79 -1.78
CA ALA A 67 -7.68 -0.99 -1.47
C ALA A 67 -7.09 -2.16 -2.28
N ASP A 68 -7.78 -3.29 -2.33
CA ASP A 68 -7.39 -4.47 -3.10
C ASP A 68 -7.21 -4.15 -4.58
N ARG A 69 -8.20 -3.49 -5.20
CA ARG A 69 -8.16 -3.13 -6.62
C ARG A 69 -6.98 -2.21 -6.94
N GLN A 70 -6.71 -1.20 -6.11
CA GLN A 70 -5.60 -0.28 -6.34
C GLN A 70 -4.24 -0.96 -6.13
N GLN A 71 -4.13 -1.85 -5.16
CA GLN A 71 -2.91 -2.62 -4.94
C GLN A 71 -2.66 -3.64 -6.06
N ALA A 72 -3.72 -4.25 -6.61
CA ALA A 72 -3.62 -5.07 -7.82
C ALA A 72 -3.04 -4.29 -9.01
N LEU A 73 -3.47 -3.03 -9.20
CA LEU A 73 -2.92 -2.15 -10.23
C LEU A 73 -1.44 -1.85 -9.99
N ILE A 74 -1.06 -1.48 -8.77
CA ILE A 74 0.34 -1.21 -8.39
C ILE A 74 1.21 -2.45 -8.67
N LYS A 75 0.77 -3.64 -8.24
CA LYS A 75 1.44 -4.92 -8.52
C LYS A 75 1.61 -5.17 -10.03
N LYS A 76 0.56 -4.94 -10.80
CA LYS A 76 0.58 -5.12 -12.26
C LYS A 76 1.60 -4.20 -12.92
N VAL A 77 1.59 -2.90 -12.59
CA VAL A 77 2.51 -1.93 -13.19
C VAL A 77 3.94 -2.21 -12.76
N ALA A 78 4.20 -2.38 -11.47
CA ALA A 78 5.54 -2.66 -10.96
C ALA A 78 6.09 -4.00 -11.47
N GLY A 79 5.26 -5.05 -11.52
CA GLY A 79 5.65 -6.36 -12.05
C GLY A 79 5.96 -6.37 -13.55
N GLY A 80 5.45 -5.40 -14.31
CA GLY A 80 5.85 -5.18 -15.71
C GLY A 80 7.22 -4.50 -15.86
N LEU A 81 7.73 -3.88 -14.81
CA LEU A 81 8.99 -3.12 -14.80
C LEU A 81 10.11 -3.81 -14.02
N LEU A 82 9.77 -4.68 -13.10
CA LEU A 82 10.71 -5.39 -12.21
C LEU A 82 10.78 -6.88 -12.56
N PRO A 83 11.86 -7.58 -12.22
CA PRO A 83 11.99 -9.04 -12.43
C PRO A 83 10.96 -9.88 -11.66
N SER A 84 10.39 -9.34 -10.57
CA SER A 84 9.36 -9.98 -9.77
C SER A 84 8.34 -8.95 -9.27
N VAL A 85 7.11 -9.40 -9.03
CA VAL A 85 6.06 -8.55 -8.45
C VAL A 85 6.43 -8.20 -7.01
N PRO A 86 6.56 -6.91 -6.66
CA PRO A 86 6.90 -6.50 -5.31
C PRO A 86 5.68 -6.64 -4.38
N PRO A 87 5.90 -6.89 -3.08
CA PRO A 87 4.83 -6.79 -2.09
C PRO A 87 4.29 -5.36 -1.99
N VAL A 88 2.96 -5.25 -1.82
CA VAL A 88 2.27 -3.97 -1.65
C VAL A 88 1.52 -3.96 -0.33
N LEU A 89 1.87 -3.02 0.55
CA LEU A 89 1.24 -2.83 1.85
C LEU A 89 0.12 -1.79 1.75
N TYR A 90 -0.96 -1.97 2.51
CA TYR A 90 -1.97 -0.91 2.64
C TYR A 90 -1.59 0.07 3.76
N GLY A 91 -1.48 1.36 3.42
CA GLY A 91 -1.04 2.44 4.31
C GLY A 91 -2.07 3.56 4.54
N GLY A 92 -3.32 3.36 4.19
CA GLY A 92 -4.40 4.26 4.59
C GLY A 92 -4.76 4.12 6.07
N SER A 93 -5.98 4.51 6.44
CA SER A 93 -6.46 4.35 7.82
C SER A 93 -6.64 2.88 8.17
N VAL A 94 -5.66 2.33 8.89
CA VAL A 94 -5.71 0.98 9.49
C VAL A 94 -6.02 1.10 10.97
N ASN A 95 -6.94 0.28 11.45
CA ASN A 95 -7.32 0.19 12.85
C ASN A 95 -7.78 -1.24 13.19
N PRO A 96 -7.98 -1.59 14.47
CA PRO A 96 -8.41 -2.95 14.86
C PRO A 96 -9.72 -3.40 14.20
N GLY A 97 -10.61 -2.47 13.84
CA GLY A 97 -11.91 -2.80 13.24
C GLY A 97 -11.84 -3.20 11.78
N ASN A 98 -10.82 -2.78 11.02
CA ASN A 98 -10.69 -3.06 9.58
C ASN A 98 -9.46 -3.90 9.21
N ALA A 99 -8.54 -4.13 10.13
CA ALA A 99 -7.27 -4.81 9.85
C ALA A 99 -7.45 -6.22 9.26
N ALA A 100 -8.35 -7.02 9.84
CA ALA A 100 -8.64 -8.38 9.38
C ALA A 100 -9.23 -8.40 7.96
N GLU A 101 -10.16 -7.50 7.68
CA GLU A 101 -10.80 -7.40 6.36
C GLU A 101 -9.80 -6.94 5.29
N LEU A 102 -8.95 -5.97 5.62
CA LEU A 102 -7.92 -5.48 4.71
C LEU A 102 -6.88 -6.54 4.38
N ILE A 103 -6.30 -7.21 5.39
CA ILE A 103 -5.25 -8.22 5.16
C ILE A 103 -5.80 -9.49 4.51
N GLY A 104 -7.07 -9.76 4.63
CA GLY A 104 -7.75 -10.88 3.95
C GLY A 104 -7.93 -10.68 2.45
N GLN A 105 -7.63 -9.51 1.91
CA GLN A 105 -7.75 -9.24 0.48
C GLN A 105 -6.57 -9.83 -0.32
N PRO A 106 -6.83 -10.38 -1.52
CA PRO A 106 -5.81 -11.13 -2.27
C PRO A 106 -4.62 -10.30 -2.74
N ASN A 107 -4.75 -8.98 -2.86
CA ASN A 107 -3.66 -8.12 -3.32
C ASN A 107 -3.02 -7.30 -2.19
N VAL A 108 -3.49 -7.43 -0.95
CA VAL A 108 -2.93 -6.76 0.23
C VAL A 108 -1.91 -7.68 0.90
N ASP A 109 -0.61 -7.43 0.69
CA ASP A 109 0.47 -8.27 1.22
C ASP A 109 0.85 -7.91 2.66
N GLY A 110 0.30 -6.83 3.21
CA GLY A 110 0.56 -6.39 4.56
C GLY A 110 -0.09 -5.06 4.89
N LEU A 111 0.08 -4.62 6.12
CA LEU A 111 -0.46 -3.37 6.63
C LEU A 111 0.69 -2.44 7.03
N PHE A 112 0.64 -1.20 6.54
CA PHE A 112 1.56 -0.13 6.92
C PHE A 112 0.84 0.82 7.87
N ILE A 113 1.11 0.65 9.18
CA ILE A 113 0.24 1.17 10.23
C ILE A 113 0.89 2.39 10.90
N GLY A 114 0.13 3.48 10.98
CA GLY A 114 0.53 4.70 11.68
C GLY A 114 -0.01 4.75 13.12
N ARG A 115 -0.87 5.73 13.40
CA ARG A 115 -1.34 6.11 14.74
C ARG A 115 -1.93 4.99 15.58
N SER A 116 -2.67 4.08 14.98
CA SER A 116 -3.28 2.95 15.70
C SER A 116 -2.26 2.00 16.32
N ALA A 117 -0.99 2.10 15.91
CA ALA A 117 0.13 1.30 16.42
C ALA A 117 1.13 2.12 17.27
N TRP A 118 0.82 3.36 17.65
CA TRP A 118 1.72 4.17 18.50
C TRP A 118 1.78 3.66 19.94
N GLN A 119 0.73 2.98 20.40
CA GLN A 119 0.70 2.30 21.69
C GLN A 119 0.84 0.79 21.46
N ALA A 120 1.60 0.13 22.32
CA ALA A 120 1.87 -1.31 22.20
C ALA A 120 0.59 -2.16 22.12
N ASP A 121 -0.39 -1.84 22.96
CA ASP A 121 -1.67 -2.58 22.99
C ASP A 121 -2.42 -2.47 21.66
N GLY A 122 -2.44 -1.28 21.05
CA GLY A 122 -3.07 -1.07 19.74
C GLY A 122 -2.37 -1.85 18.62
N TYR A 123 -1.03 -1.87 18.65
CA TYR A 123 -0.24 -2.66 17.71
C TYR A 123 -0.49 -4.16 17.86
N ILE A 124 -0.47 -4.66 19.10
CA ILE A 124 -0.71 -6.08 19.41
C ILE A 124 -2.12 -6.51 18.99
N ASP A 125 -3.15 -5.70 19.27
CA ASP A 125 -4.52 -6.00 18.87
C ASP A 125 -4.66 -6.12 17.33
N ILE A 126 -4.05 -5.18 16.58
CA ILE A 126 -4.03 -5.25 15.12
C ILE A 126 -3.32 -6.51 14.62
N LEU A 127 -2.14 -6.85 15.19
CA LEU A 127 -1.40 -8.06 14.83
C LEU A 127 -2.22 -9.33 15.07
N GLN A 128 -2.90 -9.44 16.22
CA GLN A 128 -3.71 -10.61 16.55
C GLN A 128 -4.87 -10.78 15.57
N ARG A 129 -5.56 -9.69 15.22
CA ARG A 129 -6.68 -9.70 14.26
C ARG A 129 -6.23 -10.03 12.84
N ALA A 130 -5.13 -9.42 12.40
CA ALA A 130 -4.54 -9.67 11.10
C ALA A 130 -4.07 -11.13 10.97
N SER A 131 -3.36 -11.66 11.99
CA SER A 131 -2.87 -13.04 11.98
C SER A 131 -3.99 -14.09 12.02
N ALA A 132 -5.16 -13.76 12.54
CA ALA A 132 -6.31 -14.66 12.54
C ALA A 132 -7.07 -14.69 11.21
N ALA A 133 -6.77 -13.77 10.29
CA ALA A 133 -7.46 -13.60 9.01
C ALA A 133 -6.70 -14.19 7.80
N ILE A 134 -5.47 -14.68 8.01
CA ILE A 134 -4.59 -15.24 6.96
C ILE A 134 -4.25 -16.71 7.19
#